data_77f470ac93a597611c98859d64c1f21e
#
_entry.id   77f470ac93a597611c98859d64c1f21e
#
_cell.length_a   1.000
_cell.length_b   1.000
_cell.length_c   1.000
_cell.angle_alpha   90.00
_cell.angle_beta   90.00
_cell.angle_gamma   90.00
#
_symmetry.space_group_name_H-M   'P 1'
#
loop_
_entity.id
_entity.type
_entity.pdbx_description
1 polymer ?
#
loop_
_entity_poly.entity_id
_entity_poly.type
_entity_poly.pdbx_seq_one_letter_code
_entity_poly.pdbx_strand_id
1 'polypeptide(L)'
;MEASLKEQLYEARVAQKPKDRDLKSMKDRLASMTFKSGNTESMNNPVSKTRLIEMYDKMKLLQWPKVKDQLQSRSVQSKVVQGLIQETFRTAAGEANKKKQQIEEAFGLNECSSGLSPQKVKEYRQLTVQNLQMALFHTNKEELLKSGFPELGGQFSEEVMENLRPLTSECYWLSCLMALNNPPLQPDWKNLVPSMDPWDIFPRNITSASVM
;
A
#
# COMPACT_ATOMS: atom_id res chain seq x y z
N MET A 1 37.20 -21.19 -44.22
CA MET A 1 35.79 -20.91 -43.88
C MET A 1 35.52 -20.70 -42.38
N GLU A 2 36.01 -21.57 -41.49
CA GLU A 2 35.78 -21.40 -40.01
C GLU A 2 36.40 -20.18 -39.40
N ALA A 3 37.58 -19.73 -39.85
CA ALA A 3 38.25 -18.56 -39.35
C ALA A 3 37.46 -17.26 -39.64
N SER A 4 36.87 -17.16 -40.83
CA SER A 4 36.05 -16.00 -41.24
C SER A 4 34.74 -15.88 -40.43
N LEU A 5 34.12 -17.01 -40.09
CA LEU A 5 32.90 -17.01 -39.25
C LEU A 5 33.17 -16.61 -37.78
N LYS A 6 34.32 -17.00 -37.23
CA LYS A 6 34.75 -16.63 -35.88
C LYS A 6 35.04 -15.12 -35.79
N GLU A 7 35.64 -14.55 -36.83
CA GLU A 7 35.96 -13.14 -36.94
C GLU A 7 34.67 -12.30 -37.05
N GLN A 8 33.72 -12.71 -37.90
CA GLN A 8 32.39 -12.06 -37.99
C GLN A 8 31.60 -12.14 -36.69
N LEU A 9 31.68 -13.25 -35.96
CA LEU A 9 31.02 -13.40 -34.66
C LEU A 9 31.66 -12.53 -33.60
N TYR A 10 32.98 -12.36 -33.62
CA TYR A 10 33.68 -11.45 -32.72
C TYR A 10 33.32 -9.98 -33.00
N GLU A 11 33.33 -9.58 -34.27
CA GLU A 11 32.94 -8.23 -34.68
C GLU A 11 31.48 -7.89 -34.29
N ALA A 12 30.55 -8.84 -34.51
CA ALA A 12 29.15 -8.70 -34.10
C ALA A 12 28.99 -8.54 -32.58
N ARG A 13 29.76 -9.30 -31.79
CA ARG A 13 29.74 -9.16 -30.30
C ARG A 13 30.35 -7.85 -29.84
N VAL A 14 31.39 -7.36 -30.50
CA VAL A 14 32.00 -6.06 -30.19
C VAL A 14 31.04 -4.92 -30.53
N ALA A 15 30.33 -5.01 -31.65
CA ALA A 15 29.32 -4.06 -32.08
C ALA A 15 28.04 -4.07 -31.21
N GLN A 16 27.72 -5.18 -30.54
CA GLN A 16 26.59 -5.28 -29.61
C GLN A 16 26.86 -4.62 -28.25
N LYS A 17 28.10 -4.67 -27.74
CA LYS A 17 28.45 -4.10 -26.43
C LYS A 17 28.07 -2.62 -26.22
N PRO A 18 28.30 -1.70 -27.15
CA PRO A 18 27.87 -0.30 -27.01
C PRO A 18 26.33 -0.20 -27.00
N LYS A 19 25.62 -0.95 -27.84
CA LYS A 19 24.14 -0.96 -27.89
C LYS A 19 23.53 -1.45 -26.59
N ASP A 20 24.11 -2.47 -25.95
CA ASP A 20 23.65 -2.96 -24.65
C ASP A 20 23.89 -1.95 -23.52
N ARG A 21 24.99 -1.20 -23.59
CA ARG A 21 25.25 -0.09 -22.64
C ARG A 21 24.26 1.07 -22.83
N ASP A 22 23.96 1.44 -24.06
CA ASP A 22 22.99 2.49 -24.37
C ASP A 22 21.58 2.05 -23.98
N LEU A 23 21.21 0.80 -24.22
CA LEU A 23 19.93 0.24 -23.79
C LEU A 23 19.80 0.24 -22.26
N LYS A 24 20.86 -0.14 -21.55
CA LYS A 24 20.89 -0.08 -20.08
C LYS A 24 20.77 1.35 -19.57
N SER A 25 21.53 2.27 -20.15
CA SER A 25 21.48 3.71 -19.82
C SER A 25 20.09 4.31 -20.10
N MET A 26 19.45 3.94 -21.22
CA MET A 26 18.09 4.35 -21.52
C MET A 26 17.07 3.75 -20.54
N LYS A 27 17.20 2.48 -20.16
CA LYS A 27 16.35 1.83 -19.15
C LYS A 27 16.51 2.52 -17.79
N ASP A 28 17.74 2.84 -17.38
CA ASP A 28 18.02 3.54 -16.13
C ASP A 28 17.48 4.98 -16.15
N ARG A 29 17.59 5.68 -17.28
CA ARG A 29 16.97 6.99 -17.49
C ARG A 29 15.45 6.92 -17.48
N LEU A 30 14.84 5.94 -18.15
CA LEU A 30 13.40 5.75 -18.17
C LEU A 30 12.89 5.43 -16.76
N ALA A 31 13.57 4.54 -16.04
CA ALA A 31 13.27 4.24 -14.64
C ALA A 31 13.36 5.49 -13.75
N SER A 32 14.40 6.33 -13.94
CA SER A 32 14.53 7.59 -13.19
C SER A 32 13.48 8.64 -13.58
N MET A 33 13.07 8.69 -14.85
CA MET A 33 12.01 9.60 -15.31
C MET A 33 10.62 9.16 -14.85
N THR A 34 10.31 7.85 -14.87
CA THR A 34 9.09 7.31 -14.30
C THR A 34 9.03 7.53 -12.79
N PHE A 35 10.17 7.45 -12.12
CA PHE A 35 10.30 7.76 -10.70
C PHE A 35 10.07 9.26 -10.40
N LYS A 36 10.55 10.16 -11.29
CA LYS A 36 10.42 11.61 -11.15
C LYS A 36 9.02 12.14 -11.48
N SER A 37 8.29 11.48 -12.39
CA SER A 37 6.99 12.00 -12.84
C SER A 37 5.86 11.74 -11.86
N GLY A 38 6.03 10.85 -10.87
CA GLY A 38 5.01 10.54 -9.84
C GLY A 38 3.66 10.06 -10.36
N ASN A 39 3.45 10.11 -11.69
CA ASN A 39 2.17 9.89 -12.35
C ASN A 39 2.07 8.59 -13.15
N THR A 40 3.17 7.88 -13.37
CA THR A 40 3.15 6.57 -14.03
C THR A 40 3.32 5.47 -13.00
N GLU A 41 2.22 4.82 -12.66
CA GLU A 41 2.26 3.60 -11.86
C GLU A 41 3.06 2.54 -12.60
N SER A 42 4.17 2.09 -12.02
CA SER A 42 4.85 0.90 -12.53
C SER A 42 3.89 -0.28 -12.39
N MET A 43 3.57 -0.95 -13.48
CA MET A 43 2.71 -2.15 -13.48
C MET A 43 3.24 -3.26 -12.58
N ASN A 44 4.54 -3.23 -12.26
CA ASN A 44 5.20 -4.19 -11.38
C ASN A 44 5.22 -3.76 -9.91
N ASN A 45 4.69 -2.58 -9.56
CA ASN A 45 4.63 -2.14 -8.17
C ASN A 45 3.42 -2.79 -7.47
N PRO A 46 3.63 -3.73 -6.51
CA PRO A 46 2.54 -4.43 -5.84
C PRO A 46 1.70 -3.53 -4.92
N VAL A 47 2.20 -2.34 -4.60
CA VAL A 47 1.53 -1.33 -3.76
C VAL A 47 1.13 -0.09 -4.57
N SER A 48 0.98 -0.21 -5.89
CA SER A 48 0.45 0.86 -6.74
C SER A 48 -1.00 1.18 -6.36
N LYS A 49 -1.46 2.40 -6.65
CA LYS A 49 -2.85 2.82 -6.39
C LYS A 49 -3.86 1.81 -6.94
N THR A 50 -3.69 1.40 -8.20
CA THR A 50 -4.57 0.44 -8.86
C THR A 50 -4.60 -0.88 -8.12
N ARG A 51 -3.43 -1.40 -7.71
CA ARG A 51 -3.34 -2.65 -6.93
C ARG A 51 -3.98 -2.55 -5.55
N LEU A 52 -3.81 -1.43 -4.86
CA LEU A 52 -4.44 -1.20 -3.56
C LEU A 52 -5.97 -1.16 -3.66
N ILE A 53 -6.52 -0.54 -4.72
CA ILE A 53 -7.95 -0.55 -5.01
C ILE A 53 -8.44 -1.97 -5.32
N GLU A 54 -7.73 -2.73 -6.15
CA GLU A 54 -8.06 -4.13 -6.46
C GLU A 54 -8.06 -5.00 -5.18
N MET A 55 -7.10 -4.79 -4.27
CA MET A 55 -7.05 -5.52 -2.99
C MET A 55 -8.25 -5.17 -2.10
N TYR A 56 -8.62 -3.90 -2.05
CA TYR A 56 -9.81 -3.45 -1.31
C TYR A 56 -11.09 -4.08 -1.88
N ASP A 57 -11.26 -4.07 -3.18
CA ASP A 57 -12.41 -4.68 -3.83
C ASP A 57 -12.45 -6.20 -3.62
N LYS A 58 -11.30 -6.85 -3.70
CA LYS A 58 -11.18 -8.29 -3.42
C LYS A 58 -11.57 -8.61 -1.96
N MET A 59 -11.12 -7.83 -1.01
CA MET A 59 -11.51 -7.97 0.39
C MET A 59 -13.03 -7.82 0.55
N LYS A 60 -13.60 -6.75 0.00
CA LYS A 60 -15.04 -6.44 0.05
C LYS A 60 -15.90 -7.48 -0.65
N LEU A 61 -15.47 -7.99 -1.79
CA LEU A 61 -16.30 -8.87 -2.64
C LEU A 61 -16.12 -10.36 -2.32
N LEU A 62 -14.96 -10.77 -1.78
CA LEU A 62 -14.65 -12.18 -1.59
C LEU A 62 -14.49 -12.58 -0.12
N GLN A 63 -13.95 -11.71 0.73
CA GLN A 63 -13.73 -12.04 2.14
C GLN A 63 -14.95 -11.64 2.99
N TRP A 64 -15.43 -10.41 2.81
CA TRP A 64 -16.56 -9.91 3.58
C TRP A 64 -17.83 -10.78 3.52
N PRO A 65 -18.31 -11.26 2.37
CA PRO A 65 -19.51 -12.08 2.32
C PRO A 65 -19.43 -13.32 3.21
N LYS A 66 -18.27 -13.98 3.27
CA LYS A 66 -18.06 -15.17 4.12
C LYS A 66 -18.16 -14.85 5.61
N VAL A 67 -17.58 -13.73 6.02
CA VAL A 67 -17.63 -13.25 7.41
C VAL A 67 -19.04 -12.79 7.76
N LYS A 68 -19.69 -12.05 6.86
CA LYS A 68 -21.07 -11.57 6.99
C LYS A 68 -22.02 -12.70 7.32
N ASP A 69 -22.01 -13.80 6.54
CA ASP A 69 -22.92 -14.95 6.74
C ASP A 69 -22.74 -15.57 8.13
N GLN A 70 -21.50 -15.67 8.60
CA GLN A 70 -21.19 -16.18 9.95
C GLN A 70 -21.68 -15.25 11.06
N LEU A 71 -21.55 -13.92 10.87
CA LEU A 71 -22.01 -12.94 11.85
C LEU A 71 -23.53 -12.85 11.92
N GLN A 72 -24.20 -12.94 10.77
CA GLN A 72 -25.66 -12.98 10.71
C GLN A 72 -26.24 -14.18 11.46
N SER A 73 -25.62 -15.35 11.31
CA SER A 73 -26.06 -16.57 12.03
C SER A 73 -25.95 -16.44 13.54
N ARG A 74 -25.11 -15.52 14.05
CA ARG A 74 -24.88 -15.26 15.48
C ARG A 74 -25.61 -14.01 16.01
N SER A 75 -26.54 -13.46 15.23
CA SER A 75 -27.33 -12.28 15.61
C SER A 75 -26.48 -11.04 15.99
N VAL A 76 -25.29 -10.91 15.40
CA VAL A 76 -24.43 -9.74 15.60
C VAL A 76 -25.05 -8.54 14.87
N GLN A 77 -24.95 -7.34 15.46
CA GLN A 77 -25.47 -6.13 14.82
C GLN A 77 -24.48 -5.59 13.77
N SER A 78 -24.96 -5.36 12.56
CA SER A 78 -24.13 -4.84 11.45
C SER A 78 -23.46 -3.49 11.76
N LYS A 79 -24.15 -2.59 12.49
CA LYS A 79 -23.61 -1.28 12.90
C LYS A 79 -22.38 -1.40 13.80
N VAL A 80 -22.35 -2.38 14.69
CA VAL A 80 -21.22 -2.60 15.60
C VAL A 80 -20.02 -3.08 14.80
N VAL A 81 -20.24 -4.00 13.84
CA VAL A 81 -19.19 -4.48 12.93
C VAL A 81 -18.68 -3.35 12.01
N GLN A 82 -19.58 -2.54 11.49
CA GLN A 82 -19.22 -1.36 10.70
C GLN A 82 -18.31 -0.41 11.49
N GLY A 83 -18.69 -0.12 12.73
CA GLY A 83 -17.88 0.73 13.62
C GLY A 83 -16.49 0.15 13.85
N LEU A 84 -16.40 -1.15 14.10
CA LEU A 84 -15.13 -1.86 14.24
C LEU A 84 -14.24 -1.72 13.00
N ILE A 85 -14.78 -2.02 11.83
CA ILE A 85 -14.03 -1.95 10.56
C ILE A 85 -13.57 -0.50 10.30
N GLN A 86 -14.45 0.46 10.48
CA GLN A 86 -14.12 1.89 10.32
C GLN A 86 -13.01 2.34 11.27
N GLU A 87 -13.11 1.93 12.55
CA GLU A 87 -12.08 2.22 13.55
C GLU A 87 -10.74 1.54 13.21
N THR A 88 -10.77 0.31 12.71
CA THR A 88 -9.58 -0.40 12.25
C THR A 88 -8.87 0.37 11.14
N PHE A 89 -9.62 0.85 10.14
CA PHE A 89 -9.04 1.68 9.06
C PHE A 89 -8.45 2.98 9.61
N ARG A 90 -9.15 3.65 10.52
CA ARG A 90 -8.72 4.92 11.12
C ARG A 90 -7.44 4.76 11.94
N THR A 91 -7.39 3.76 12.79
CA THR A 91 -6.23 3.47 13.65
C THR A 91 -5.00 3.13 12.82
N ALA A 92 -5.15 2.24 11.84
CA ALA A 92 -4.07 1.85 10.95
C ALA A 92 -3.52 3.03 10.13
N ALA A 93 -4.39 3.87 9.58
CA ALA A 93 -3.99 5.08 8.88
C ALA A 93 -3.25 6.06 9.81
N GLY A 94 -3.72 6.22 11.06
CA GLY A 94 -3.07 7.05 12.07
C GLY A 94 -1.66 6.57 12.40
N GLU A 95 -1.47 5.26 12.61
CA GLU A 95 -0.14 4.68 12.86
C GLU A 95 0.81 4.81 11.66
N ALA A 96 0.31 4.59 10.45
CA ALA A 96 1.09 4.79 9.24
C ALA A 96 1.52 6.25 9.06
N ASN A 97 0.62 7.20 9.33
CA ASN A 97 0.92 8.64 9.29
C ASN A 97 1.94 9.06 10.36
N LYS A 98 1.87 8.51 11.57
CA LYS A 98 2.91 8.75 12.61
C LYS A 98 4.28 8.30 12.12
N LYS A 99 4.39 7.11 11.52
CA LYS A 99 5.65 6.63 10.95
C LYS A 99 6.16 7.53 9.82
N LYS A 100 5.25 8.00 8.96
CA LYS A 100 5.58 8.95 7.90
C LYS A 100 6.09 10.27 8.48
N GLN A 101 5.45 10.80 9.51
CA GLN A 101 5.88 12.02 10.20
C GLN A 101 7.28 11.84 10.83
N GLN A 102 7.56 10.72 11.47
CA GLN A 102 8.89 10.42 12.01
C GLN A 102 9.98 10.42 10.93
N ILE A 103 9.66 9.89 9.74
CA ILE A 103 10.56 9.98 8.58
C ILE A 103 10.77 11.44 8.18
N GLU A 104 9.70 12.23 8.08
CA GLU A 104 9.77 13.64 7.71
C GLU A 104 10.61 14.45 8.71
N GLU A 105 10.44 14.21 10.01
CA GLU A 105 11.22 14.84 11.08
C GLU A 105 12.70 14.45 11.02
N ALA A 106 13.00 13.16 10.79
CA ALA A 106 14.38 12.67 10.66
C ALA A 106 15.12 13.34 9.48
N PHE A 107 14.43 13.55 8.36
CA PHE A 107 15.01 14.26 7.22
C PHE A 107 15.08 15.77 7.43
N GLY A 108 14.14 16.37 8.18
CA GLY A 108 14.16 17.79 8.52
C GLY A 108 15.36 18.17 9.38
N LEU A 109 15.74 17.33 10.33
CA LEU A 109 16.94 17.53 11.17
C LEU A 109 18.25 17.51 10.34
N ASN A 110 18.27 16.79 9.23
CA ASN A 110 19.45 16.64 8.38
C ASN A 110 19.56 17.72 7.28
N GLU A 111 18.51 18.48 6.98
CA GLU A 111 18.52 19.53 5.94
C GLU A 111 19.57 20.61 6.25
N CYS A 112 19.75 20.97 7.51
CA CYS A 112 20.70 22.01 7.93
C CYS A 112 22.18 21.59 7.86
N SER A 113 22.48 20.27 7.83
CA SER A 113 23.86 19.76 7.98
C SER A 113 24.36 18.90 6.82
N SER A 114 23.48 18.47 5.92
CA SER A 114 23.82 17.45 4.92
C SER A 114 24.48 17.96 3.63
N GLY A 115 24.48 19.26 3.37
CA GLY A 115 24.97 19.82 2.10
C GLY A 115 24.20 19.37 0.85
N LEU A 116 23.09 18.63 1.03
CA LEU A 116 22.22 18.17 -0.05
C LEU A 116 21.23 19.26 -0.47
N SER A 117 20.90 19.30 -1.76
CA SER A 117 19.85 20.21 -2.21
C SER A 117 18.48 19.80 -1.64
N PRO A 118 17.57 20.74 -1.32
CA PRO A 118 16.23 20.44 -0.81
C PRO A 118 15.45 19.45 -1.68
N GLN A 119 15.66 19.48 -2.99
CA GLN A 119 15.05 18.57 -3.94
C GLN A 119 15.50 17.10 -3.71
N LYS A 120 16.79 16.87 -3.48
CA LYS A 120 17.32 15.53 -3.18
C LYS A 120 16.81 15.00 -1.85
N VAL A 121 16.72 15.85 -0.84
CA VAL A 121 16.14 15.48 0.46
C VAL A 121 14.69 15.05 0.29
N LYS A 122 13.90 15.77 -0.49
CA LYS A 122 12.51 15.40 -0.82
C LYS A 122 12.43 14.05 -1.54
N GLU A 123 13.31 13.80 -2.50
CA GLU A 123 13.39 12.51 -3.22
C GLU A 123 13.72 11.35 -2.28
N TYR A 124 14.69 11.49 -1.40
CA TYR A 124 15.07 10.47 -0.42
C TYR A 124 13.96 10.22 0.61
N ARG A 125 13.26 11.26 1.06
CA ARG A 125 12.10 11.15 1.94
C ARG A 125 10.99 10.31 1.28
N GLN A 126 10.64 10.63 0.04
CA GLN A 126 9.66 9.85 -0.72
C GLN A 126 10.08 8.39 -0.91
N LEU A 127 11.34 8.16 -1.23
CA LEU A 127 11.89 6.81 -1.40
C LEU A 127 11.83 6.02 -0.10
N THR A 128 12.11 6.65 1.04
CA THR A 128 12.04 6.02 2.36
C THR A 128 10.61 5.60 2.70
N VAL A 129 9.62 6.46 2.43
CA VAL A 129 8.19 6.12 2.61
C VAL A 129 7.78 4.96 1.70
N GLN A 130 8.22 4.92 0.45
CA GLN A 130 7.94 3.82 -0.46
C GLN A 130 8.59 2.51 0.01
N ASN A 131 9.83 2.56 0.49
CA ASN A 131 10.50 1.38 1.04
C ASN A 131 9.79 0.87 2.31
N LEU A 132 9.29 1.76 3.17
CA LEU A 132 8.44 1.39 4.30
C LEU A 132 7.16 0.70 3.83
N GLN A 133 6.49 1.26 2.83
CA GLN A 133 5.27 0.67 2.25
C GLN A 133 5.54 -0.74 1.68
N MET A 134 6.65 -0.92 0.97
CA MET A 134 7.08 -2.23 0.45
C MET A 134 7.43 -3.22 1.57
N ALA A 135 8.10 -2.78 2.61
CA ALA A 135 8.40 -3.63 3.78
C ALA A 135 7.10 -4.09 4.45
N LEU A 136 6.14 -3.20 4.66
CA LEU A 136 4.83 -3.53 5.22
C LEU A 136 4.02 -4.47 4.31
N PHE A 137 4.16 -4.36 3.00
CA PHE A 137 3.50 -5.27 2.06
C PHE A 137 3.94 -6.73 2.27
N HIS A 138 5.19 -6.95 2.61
CA HIS A 138 5.76 -8.28 2.87
C HIS A 138 5.66 -8.73 4.34
N THR A 139 5.16 -7.88 5.23
CA THR A 139 5.01 -8.23 6.66
C THR A 139 3.82 -9.15 6.86
N ASN A 140 3.91 -10.06 7.83
CA ASN A 140 2.79 -10.88 8.24
C ASN A 140 1.68 -10.01 8.84
N LYS A 141 0.48 -10.10 8.27
CA LYS A 141 -0.67 -9.28 8.65
C LYS A 141 -1.11 -9.50 10.10
N GLU A 142 -0.98 -10.73 10.61
CA GLU A 142 -1.34 -11.06 11.99
C GLU A 142 -0.36 -10.44 13.01
N GLU A 143 0.92 -10.30 12.64
CA GLU A 143 1.90 -9.64 13.51
C GLU A 143 1.65 -8.13 13.60
N LEU A 144 1.21 -7.52 12.51
CA LEU A 144 0.85 -6.10 12.51
C LEU A 144 -0.29 -5.79 13.47
N LEU A 145 -1.25 -6.70 13.60
CA LEU A 145 -2.36 -6.55 14.56
C LEU A 145 -1.91 -6.56 16.01
N LYS A 146 -0.90 -7.36 16.36
CA LYS A 146 -0.42 -7.46 17.73
C LYS A 146 0.16 -6.14 18.26
N SER A 147 0.60 -5.26 17.36
CA SER A 147 1.26 -4.00 17.70
C SER A 147 0.33 -2.78 17.76
N GLY A 148 -0.90 -2.86 17.26
CA GLY A 148 -1.74 -1.66 17.14
C GLY A 148 -3.25 -1.90 17.02
N PHE A 149 -3.72 -3.10 17.36
CA PHE A 149 -5.15 -3.37 17.29
C PHE A 149 -5.90 -2.65 18.42
N PRO A 150 -7.01 -1.94 18.11
CA PRO A 150 -7.87 -1.40 19.16
C PRO A 150 -8.33 -2.54 20.08
N GLU A 151 -8.10 -2.39 21.38
CA GLU A 151 -8.68 -3.32 22.36
C GLU A 151 -10.20 -3.22 22.27
N LEU A 152 -10.80 -4.13 21.54
CA LEU A 152 -12.26 -4.30 21.43
C LEU A 152 -12.81 -5.04 22.64
N GLY A 153 -12.32 -4.66 23.82
CA GLY A 153 -12.70 -5.29 25.06
C GLY A 153 -14.22 -5.35 25.23
N GLY A 154 -14.76 -6.55 25.18
CA GLY A 154 -16.10 -6.85 25.68
C GLY A 154 -17.28 -6.63 24.72
N GLN A 155 -17.07 -6.13 23.49
CA GLN A 155 -18.19 -5.93 22.54
C GLN A 155 -18.59 -7.21 21.78
N PHE A 156 -17.68 -8.16 21.65
CA PHE A 156 -17.89 -9.41 20.91
C PHE A 156 -17.44 -10.60 21.74
N SER A 157 -18.11 -11.74 21.55
CA SER A 157 -17.63 -13.02 22.08
C SER A 157 -16.32 -13.43 21.39
N GLU A 158 -15.50 -14.24 22.07
CA GLU A 158 -14.23 -14.73 21.53
C GLU A 158 -14.42 -15.45 20.18
N GLU A 159 -15.46 -16.23 20.06
CA GLU A 159 -15.83 -16.94 18.82
C GLU A 159 -16.14 -15.98 17.65
N VAL A 160 -16.80 -14.85 17.91
CA VAL A 160 -17.06 -13.80 16.90
C VAL A 160 -15.77 -13.11 16.55
N MET A 161 -14.90 -12.84 17.52
CA MET A 161 -13.60 -12.23 17.28
C MET A 161 -12.67 -13.10 16.46
N GLU A 162 -12.67 -14.42 16.66
CA GLU A 162 -11.91 -15.35 15.82
C GLU A 162 -12.29 -15.24 14.34
N ASN A 163 -13.59 -15.11 14.06
CA ASN A 163 -14.08 -14.96 12.68
C ASN A 163 -13.77 -13.57 12.08
N LEU A 164 -13.75 -12.54 12.92
CA LEU A 164 -13.44 -11.18 12.48
C LEU A 164 -11.94 -10.91 12.30
N ARG A 165 -11.08 -11.62 13.04
CA ARG A 165 -9.64 -11.40 13.08
C ARG A 165 -8.98 -11.43 11.69
N PRO A 166 -9.23 -12.39 10.80
CA PRO A 166 -8.64 -12.37 9.45
C PRO A 166 -9.04 -11.15 8.63
N LEU A 167 -10.32 -10.74 8.72
CA LEU A 167 -10.82 -9.57 8.02
C LEU A 167 -10.25 -8.27 8.58
N THR A 168 -10.22 -8.12 9.90
CA THR A 168 -9.66 -6.94 10.56
C THR A 168 -8.15 -6.81 10.33
N SER A 169 -7.42 -7.94 10.28
CA SER A 169 -6.00 -7.97 9.89
C SER A 169 -5.80 -7.44 8.48
N GLU A 170 -6.62 -7.88 7.56
CA GLU A 170 -6.58 -7.42 6.17
C GLU A 170 -6.91 -5.92 6.08
N CYS A 171 -7.97 -5.47 6.77
CA CYS A 171 -8.35 -4.04 6.83
C CYS A 171 -7.22 -3.17 7.38
N TYR A 172 -6.60 -3.60 8.49
CA TYR A 172 -5.51 -2.87 9.12
C TYR A 172 -4.29 -2.76 8.20
N TRP A 173 -3.83 -3.90 7.67
CA TRP A 173 -2.70 -3.96 6.75
C TRP A 173 -2.92 -3.12 5.49
N LEU A 174 -4.08 -3.27 4.86
CA LEU A 174 -4.42 -2.53 3.66
C LEU A 174 -4.52 -1.03 3.92
N SER A 175 -5.10 -0.61 5.06
CA SER A 175 -5.18 0.79 5.45
C SER A 175 -3.80 1.42 5.66
N CYS A 176 -2.85 0.70 6.28
CA CYS A 176 -1.46 1.18 6.39
C CYS A 176 -0.83 1.42 5.01
N LEU A 177 -1.00 0.47 4.07
CA LEU A 177 -0.47 0.61 2.72
C LEU A 177 -1.12 1.78 1.96
N MET A 178 -2.42 1.96 2.11
CA MET A 178 -3.17 3.04 1.49
C MET A 178 -2.76 4.41 2.03
N ALA A 179 -2.55 4.54 3.34
CA ALA A 179 -2.13 5.79 3.98
C ALA A 179 -0.71 6.21 3.57
N LEU A 180 0.19 5.26 3.32
CA LEU A 180 1.55 5.51 2.85
C LEU A 180 1.64 5.79 1.34
N ASN A 181 0.56 5.59 0.59
CA ASN A 181 0.54 5.91 -0.84
C ASN A 181 0.70 7.41 -1.09
N ASN A 182 1.08 7.79 -2.29
CA ASN A 182 1.20 9.19 -2.70
C ASN A 182 0.39 9.44 -3.99
N PRO A 183 -0.73 10.19 -3.92
CA PRO A 183 -1.36 10.72 -2.70
C PRO A 183 -1.94 9.62 -1.79
N PRO A 184 -2.07 9.88 -0.47
CA PRO A 184 -2.67 8.92 0.46
C PRO A 184 -4.08 8.54 0.04
N LEU A 185 -4.46 7.27 0.27
CA LEU A 185 -5.76 6.73 -0.09
C LEU A 185 -6.55 6.35 1.17
N GLN A 186 -7.87 6.42 1.08
CA GLN A 186 -8.77 5.96 2.13
C GLN A 186 -10.13 5.55 1.55
N PRO A 187 -10.87 4.61 2.19
CA PRO A 187 -12.27 4.38 1.85
C PRO A 187 -13.11 5.63 2.14
N ASP A 188 -14.07 5.92 1.28
CA ASP A 188 -14.92 7.11 1.38
C ASP A 188 -16.07 6.92 2.37
N TRP A 189 -15.75 6.90 3.65
CA TRP A 189 -16.72 6.75 4.74
C TRP A 189 -17.73 7.88 4.81
N LYS A 190 -17.37 9.08 4.31
CA LYS A 190 -18.23 10.27 4.35
C LYS A 190 -19.41 10.16 3.40
N ASN A 191 -19.19 9.53 2.25
CA ASN A 191 -20.18 9.33 1.22
C ASN A 191 -20.67 7.85 1.18
N LEU A 192 -20.70 7.20 2.33
CA LEU A 192 -21.29 5.86 2.44
C LEU A 192 -22.80 5.99 2.18
N VAL A 193 -23.23 5.53 1.00
CA VAL A 193 -24.64 5.55 0.63
C VAL A 193 -25.35 4.49 1.46
N PRO A 194 -26.43 4.84 2.17
CA PRO A 194 -27.26 3.83 2.86
C PRO A 194 -27.74 2.80 1.85
N SER A 195 -27.42 1.54 2.09
CA SER A 195 -27.87 0.41 1.29
C SER A 195 -29.17 -0.15 1.88
N MET A 196 -29.99 -0.81 1.04
CA MET A 196 -31.13 -1.59 1.53
C MET A 196 -30.68 -2.79 2.36
N ASP A 197 -29.45 -3.27 2.14
CA ASP A 197 -28.80 -4.29 2.97
C ASP A 197 -28.01 -3.60 4.09
N PRO A 198 -28.43 -3.74 5.37
CA PRO A 198 -27.70 -3.15 6.50
C PRO A 198 -26.29 -3.74 6.69
N TRP A 199 -25.95 -4.80 5.97
CA TRP A 199 -24.66 -5.44 5.96
C TRP A 199 -23.73 -4.97 4.81
N ASP A 200 -24.17 -4.02 3.97
CA ASP A 200 -23.30 -3.35 3.01
C ASP A 200 -22.53 -2.22 3.72
N ILE A 201 -21.56 -2.64 4.55
CA ILE A 201 -20.85 -1.76 5.49
C ILE A 201 -19.60 -1.12 4.90
N PHE A 202 -19.14 -1.56 3.74
CA PHE A 202 -17.93 -1.03 3.10
C PHE A 202 -18.25 0.07 2.09
N PRO A 203 -17.53 1.21 2.12
CA PRO A 203 -17.61 2.20 1.04
C PRO A 203 -17.35 1.61 -0.34
N ARG A 204 -18.09 2.10 -1.33
CA ARG A 204 -17.89 1.69 -2.72
C ARG A 204 -16.62 2.28 -3.32
N ASN A 205 -16.29 3.49 -2.91
CA ASN A 205 -15.22 4.28 -3.50
C ASN A 205 -14.03 4.43 -2.56
N ILE A 206 -12.84 4.50 -3.17
CA ILE A 206 -11.60 4.91 -2.54
C ILE A 206 -11.31 6.32 -2.99
N THR A 207 -11.03 7.21 -2.04
CA THR A 207 -10.69 8.61 -2.31
C THR A 207 -9.25 8.90 -1.86
N SER A 208 -8.67 9.94 -2.46
CA SER A 208 -7.41 10.48 -1.93
C SER A 208 -7.71 11.23 -0.62
N ALA A 209 -6.99 10.88 0.44
CA ALA A 209 -7.08 11.62 1.69
C ALA A 209 -6.56 13.04 1.47
N SER A 210 -7.33 14.04 1.88
CA SER A 210 -6.81 15.42 1.93
C SER A 210 -5.69 15.46 2.95
N VAL A 211 -4.51 15.90 2.54
CA VAL A 211 -3.42 16.22 3.47
C VAL A 211 -3.90 17.48 4.22
N MET A 212 -4.33 17.30 5.45
CA MET A 212 -4.54 18.43 6.37
C MET A 212 -3.21 18.87 6.94
#